data_b43a9b5a8c19580f8a8aa0a9c104754a
#
_entry.id   b43a9b5a8c19580f8a8aa0a9c104754a
#
_cell.length_a   1.000
_cell.length_b   1.000
_cell.length_c   1.000
_cell.angle_alpha   90.00
_cell.angle_beta   90.00
_cell.angle_gamma   90.00
#
_symmetry.space_group_name_H-M   'P 1'
#
loop_
_entity.id
_entity.type
_entity.pdbx_description
1 polymer ?
#
loop_
_entity_poly.entity_id
_entity_poly.type
_entity_poly.pdbx_seq_one_letter_code
_entity_poly.pdbx_strand_id
1 'polypeptide(L)'
;MPAQAQLAVRVSADSDYRRRGYSVTDGQPAVTGALSYDDPSGIYANGLIVVAPDDAAPGIGGFEAGLGYATRISRTVSVEGGAIHTRYARSPGGPLDLRYTEVYAGVSVNGISARVYYSPDYLARDLPTFYAELQAGIRLRRDWHLGLHLGALTYLDGLPRYTARSRYDWRATVSRNLGQFEIYAGLSGRGPGGRYYEHHKGRAVATVGAAFSF
;
A
#
# COMPACT_ATOMS: atom_id res chain seq x y z
N MET A 1 -24.72 20.88 8.65
CA MET A 1 -23.56 21.09 9.53
C MET A 1 -22.36 21.34 8.62
N PRO A 2 -21.47 22.28 8.91
CA PRO A 2 -20.24 22.41 8.16
C PRO A 2 -19.45 21.10 8.29
N ALA A 3 -18.85 20.62 7.20
CA ALA A 3 -17.92 19.52 7.26
C ALA A 3 -16.73 19.96 8.12
N GLN A 4 -16.33 19.14 9.06
CA GLN A 4 -15.16 19.38 9.90
C GLN A 4 -14.01 18.52 9.40
N ALA A 5 -12.79 19.00 9.60
CA ALA A 5 -11.59 18.21 9.36
C ALA A 5 -11.62 16.94 10.21
N GLN A 6 -11.24 15.81 9.62
CA GLN A 6 -11.24 14.53 10.28
C GLN A 6 -9.80 14.00 10.39
N LEU A 7 -9.45 13.58 11.59
CA LEU A 7 -8.19 12.90 11.88
C LEU A 7 -8.52 11.46 12.28
N ALA A 8 -7.90 10.50 11.64
CA ALA A 8 -8.03 9.10 11.98
C ALA A 8 -6.66 8.48 12.21
N VAL A 9 -6.56 7.65 13.24
CA VAL A 9 -5.36 6.88 13.58
C VAL A 9 -5.70 5.40 13.55
N ARG A 10 -4.85 4.61 12.94
CA ARG A 10 -4.97 3.15 12.89
C ARG A 10 -3.66 2.52 13.30
N VAL A 11 -3.71 1.56 14.20
CA VAL A 11 -2.58 0.70 14.56
C VAL A 11 -2.93 -0.72 14.16
N SER A 12 -2.05 -1.41 13.46
CA SER A 12 -2.25 -2.83 13.13
C SER A 12 -1.03 -3.69 13.47
N ALA A 13 -1.31 -4.98 13.69
CA ALA A 13 -0.31 -6.02 13.79
C ALA A 13 -0.57 -7.05 12.68
N ASP A 14 0.43 -7.30 11.87
CA ASP A 14 0.38 -8.15 10.69
C ASP A 14 1.39 -9.28 10.82
N SER A 15 1.05 -10.48 10.33
CA SER A 15 2.00 -11.59 10.26
C SER A 15 3.13 -11.36 9.25
N ASP A 16 2.92 -10.50 8.26
CA ASP A 16 3.87 -10.07 7.23
C ASP A 16 3.31 -8.79 6.57
N TYR A 17 4.05 -7.68 6.66
CA TYR A 17 3.64 -6.45 5.97
C TYR A 17 4.06 -6.49 4.50
N ARG A 18 3.06 -6.39 3.63
CA ARG A 18 3.28 -6.54 2.18
C ARG A 18 2.83 -5.30 1.41
N ARG A 19 3.69 -4.88 0.47
CA ARG A 19 3.42 -3.78 -0.45
C ARG A 19 3.59 -4.25 -1.90
N ARG A 20 2.59 -4.02 -2.75
CA ARG A 20 2.60 -4.44 -4.18
C ARG A 20 3.08 -5.88 -4.36
N GLY A 21 2.55 -6.80 -3.54
CA GLY A 21 2.89 -8.22 -3.58
C GLY A 21 4.25 -8.60 -2.96
N TYR A 22 5.05 -7.63 -2.48
CA TYR A 22 6.34 -7.88 -1.83
C TYR A 22 6.24 -7.77 -0.31
N SER A 23 6.93 -8.64 0.41
CA SER A 23 7.14 -8.46 1.84
C SER A 23 8.12 -7.31 2.07
N VAL A 24 7.75 -6.37 2.93
CA VAL A 24 8.61 -5.29 3.41
C VAL A 24 9.37 -5.73 4.66
N THR A 25 8.87 -6.76 5.35
CA THR A 25 9.38 -7.26 6.63
C THR A 25 10.01 -8.63 6.53
N ASP A 26 10.30 -9.10 5.32
CA ASP A 26 10.92 -10.40 5.00
C ASP A 26 10.17 -11.60 5.59
N GLY A 27 8.82 -11.53 5.55
CA GLY A 27 7.94 -12.55 6.11
C GLY A 27 7.86 -12.54 7.65
N GLN A 28 8.42 -11.51 8.30
CA GLN A 28 8.37 -11.36 9.75
C GLN A 28 7.15 -10.55 10.17
N PRO A 29 6.62 -10.78 11.38
CA PRO A 29 5.55 -9.98 11.92
C PRO A 29 5.92 -8.49 11.98
N ALA A 30 4.93 -7.62 11.77
CA ALA A 30 5.10 -6.18 11.83
C ALA A 30 3.99 -5.51 12.61
N VAL A 31 4.30 -4.36 13.18
CA VAL A 31 3.31 -3.41 13.69
C VAL A 31 3.34 -2.19 12.79
N THR A 32 2.16 -1.71 12.37
CA THR A 32 2.05 -0.49 11.58
C THR A 32 1.25 0.56 12.32
N GLY A 33 1.66 1.82 12.17
CA GLY A 33 0.90 2.98 12.60
C GLY A 33 0.53 3.81 11.36
N ALA A 34 -0.76 4.08 11.16
CA ALA A 34 -1.24 4.90 10.07
C ALA A 34 -2.00 6.13 10.62
N LEU A 35 -1.79 7.26 9.97
CA LEU A 35 -2.46 8.53 10.24
C LEU A 35 -3.09 9.02 8.95
N SER A 36 -4.34 9.47 9.01
CA SER A 36 -4.98 10.18 7.91
C SER A 36 -5.65 11.45 8.41
N TYR A 37 -5.54 12.48 7.60
CA TYR A 37 -6.18 13.77 7.80
C TYR A 37 -6.93 14.16 6.54
N ASP A 38 -8.21 14.46 6.68
CA ASP A 38 -9.08 14.88 5.60
C ASP A 38 -9.68 16.26 5.92
N ASP A 39 -9.44 17.24 5.05
CA ASP A 39 -9.96 18.58 5.16
C ASP A 39 -11.22 18.78 4.30
N PRO A 40 -12.22 19.55 4.76
CA PRO A 40 -13.42 19.85 3.96
C PRO A 40 -13.16 20.53 2.63
N SER A 41 -12.01 21.16 2.44
CA SER A 41 -11.59 21.73 1.14
C SER A 41 -11.26 20.66 0.11
N GLY A 42 -11.09 19.41 0.53
CA GLY A 42 -10.66 18.29 -0.28
C GLY A 42 -9.17 17.98 -0.18
N ILE A 43 -8.39 18.78 0.55
CA ILE A 43 -6.98 18.46 0.84
C ILE A 43 -6.95 17.31 1.85
N TYR A 44 -6.08 16.35 1.62
CA TYR A 44 -5.83 15.26 2.58
C TYR A 44 -4.35 14.95 2.71
N ALA A 45 -3.98 14.43 3.87
CA ALA A 45 -2.63 13.95 4.14
C ALA A 45 -2.69 12.57 4.79
N ASN A 46 -1.69 11.75 4.51
CA ASN A 46 -1.56 10.44 5.12
C ASN A 46 -0.12 10.14 5.50
N GLY A 47 0.04 9.36 6.54
CA GLY A 47 1.34 8.85 7.00
C GLY A 47 1.22 7.39 7.40
N LEU A 48 2.27 6.62 7.18
CA LEU A 48 2.40 5.24 7.61
C LEU A 48 3.82 4.99 8.12
N ILE A 49 3.93 4.27 9.22
CA ILE A 49 5.20 3.74 9.73
C ILE A 49 5.06 2.23 9.89
N VAL A 50 6.10 1.50 9.52
CA VAL A 50 6.21 0.04 9.68
C VAL A 50 7.33 -0.26 10.64
N VAL A 51 7.03 -1.01 11.70
CA VAL A 51 8.01 -1.49 12.69
C VAL A 51 8.04 -3.01 12.62
N ALA A 52 9.21 -3.57 12.46
CA ALA A 52 9.41 -5.01 12.39
C ALA A 52 10.59 -5.44 13.29
N PRO A 53 10.65 -6.71 13.73
CA PRO A 53 11.80 -7.26 14.46
C PRO A 53 13.08 -7.08 13.66
N ASP A 54 14.18 -6.84 14.38
CA ASP A 54 15.55 -6.87 13.90
C ASP A 54 16.37 -7.77 14.82
N ASP A 55 17.55 -8.21 14.36
CA ASP A 55 18.42 -9.13 15.13
C ASP A 55 18.73 -8.62 16.53
N ALA A 56 18.76 -7.30 16.74
CA ALA A 56 19.09 -6.69 18.04
C ALA A 56 17.89 -6.06 18.77
N ALA A 57 16.91 -5.48 18.04
CA ALA A 57 15.73 -4.82 18.61
C ALA A 57 14.70 -4.51 17.50
N PRO A 58 13.43 -4.25 17.83
CA PRO A 58 12.47 -3.74 16.83
C PRO A 58 12.99 -2.46 16.19
N GLY A 59 12.94 -2.41 14.86
CA GLY A 59 13.43 -1.28 14.08
C GLY A 59 12.39 -0.79 13.07
N ILE A 60 12.56 0.45 12.61
CA ILE A 60 11.71 1.02 11.56
C ILE A 60 12.03 0.33 10.24
N GLY A 61 11.08 -0.47 9.73
CA GLY A 61 11.15 -1.14 8.43
C GLY A 61 10.84 -0.22 7.26
N GLY A 62 10.05 0.83 7.48
CA GLY A 62 9.70 1.81 6.47
C GLY A 62 8.73 2.88 6.94
N PHE A 63 8.63 3.95 6.15
CA PHE A 63 7.57 4.95 6.31
C PHE A 63 7.07 5.44 4.95
N GLU A 64 5.83 5.94 4.94
CA GLU A 64 5.23 6.64 3.83
C GLU A 64 4.62 7.95 4.32
N ALA A 65 4.71 8.99 3.50
CA ALA A 65 4.01 10.25 3.74
C ALA A 65 3.40 10.73 2.43
N GLY A 66 2.13 11.07 2.45
CA GLY A 66 1.38 11.49 1.27
C GLY A 66 0.60 12.78 1.51
N LEU A 67 0.43 13.55 0.45
CA LEU A 67 -0.41 14.73 0.38
C LEU A 67 -1.18 14.69 -0.94
N GLY A 68 -2.47 15.01 -0.89
CA GLY A 68 -3.30 14.99 -2.07
C GLY A 68 -4.51 15.92 -1.98
N TYR A 69 -5.22 15.97 -3.07
CA TYR A 69 -6.48 16.66 -3.21
C TYR A 69 -7.52 15.73 -3.85
N ALA A 70 -8.70 15.63 -3.25
CA ALA A 70 -9.81 14.85 -3.74
C ALA A 70 -11.05 15.74 -3.88
N THR A 71 -11.81 15.55 -4.94
CA THR A 71 -13.07 16.25 -5.12
C THR A 71 -14.12 15.35 -5.74
N ARG A 72 -15.38 15.59 -5.38
CA ARG A 72 -16.52 14.88 -5.92
C ARG A 72 -17.04 15.58 -7.14
N ILE A 73 -17.00 14.92 -8.29
CA ILE A 73 -17.46 15.47 -9.57
C ILE A 73 -18.89 15.04 -9.93
N SER A 74 -19.42 13.99 -9.27
CA SER A 74 -20.83 13.60 -9.37
C SER A 74 -21.30 12.94 -8.07
N ARG A 75 -22.55 12.48 -8.00
CA ARG A 75 -23.09 11.77 -6.82
C ARG A 75 -22.33 10.49 -6.48
N THR A 76 -21.71 9.87 -7.46
CA THR A 76 -21.07 8.56 -7.34
C THR A 76 -19.60 8.57 -7.69
N VAL A 77 -19.07 9.66 -8.28
CA VAL A 77 -17.71 9.74 -8.79
C VAL A 77 -16.91 10.79 -8.05
N SER A 78 -15.76 10.38 -7.52
CA SER A 78 -14.73 11.27 -6.98
C SER A 78 -13.44 11.10 -7.78
N VAL A 79 -12.68 12.16 -7.93
CA VAL A 79 -11.34 12.17 -8.52
C VAL A 79 -10.34 12.70 -7.52
N GLU A 80 -9.12 12.25 -7.61
CA GLU A 80 -8.05 12.64 -6.71
C GLU A 80 -6.71 12.73 -7.42
N GLY A 81 -5.77 13.44 -6.83
CA GLY A 81 -4.37 13.48 -7.25
C GLY A 81 -3.48 13.94 -6.11
N GLY A 82 -2.22 13.54 -6.14
CA GLY A 82 -1.31 13.86 -5.07
C GLY A 82 0.09 13.31 -5.29
N ALA A 83 0.87 13.33 -4.21
CA ALA A 83 2.21 12.76 -4.17
C ALA A 83 2.40 11.92 -2.90
N ILE A 84 3.20 10.87 -3.00
CA ILE A 84 3.60 10.01 -1.89
C ILE A 84 5.11 9.88 -1.90
N HIS A 85 5.74 10.08 -0.75
CA HIS A 85 7.12 9.74 -0.50
C HIS A 85 7.21 8.48 0.33
N THR A 86 7.97 7.50 -0.14
CA THR A 86 8.18 6.21 0.52
C THR A 86 9.66 6.02 0.81
N ARG A 87 9.97 5.53 2.01
CA ARG A 87 11.32 5.10 2.39
C ARG A 87 11.24 3.74 3.07
N TYR A 88 12.03 2.79 2.60
CA TYR A 88 12.27 1.52 3.26
C TYR A 88 13.67 1.51 3.84
N ALA A 89 13.79 1.33 5.16
CA ALA A 89 15.05 1.26 5.86
C ALA A 89 15.72 -0.12 5.75
N ARG A 90 14.98 -1.12 5.25
CA ARG A 90 15.41 -2.49 5.08
C ARG A 90 14.94 -3.07 3.75
N SER A 91 15.74 -3.97 3.21
CA SER A 91 15.37 -4.85 2.10
C SER A 91 15.78 -6.27 2.46
N PRO A 92 15.07 -7.31 1.98
CA PRO A 92 15.54 -8.68 2.05
C PRO A 92 16.97 -8.76 1.48
N GLY A 93 17.98 -9.04 2.33
CA GLY A 93 19.37 -9.18 1.92
C GLY A 93 20.34 -8.03 2.26
N GLY A 94 19.93 -7.04 3.06
CA GLY A 94 20.85 -6.04 3.58
C GLY A 94 20.28 -4.64 3.82
N PRO A 95 21.06 -3.71 4.38
CA PRO A 95 20.63 -2.36 4.66
C PRO A 95 20.54 -1.55 3.37
N LEU A 96 19.41 -1.62 2.66
CA LEU A 96 19.12 -0.75 1.52
C LEU A 96 18.20 0.38 1.99
N ASP A 97 18.72 1.59 2.01
CA ASP A 97 17.92 2.81 2.15
C ASP A 97 17.25 3.12 0.80
N LEU A 98 16.13 2.44 0.54
CA LEU A 98 15.33 2.65 -0.67
C LEU A 98 14.34 3.78 -0.43
N ARG A 99 14.42 4.82 -1.24
CA ARG A 99 13.52 5.97 -1.17
C ARG A 99 13.09 6.40 -2.56
N TYR A 100 11.83 6.73 -2.71
CA TYR A 100 11.28 7.24 -3.95
C TYR A 100 10.03 8.09 -3.70
N THR A 101 9.73 8.94 -4.67
CA THR A 101 8.50 9.74 -4.68
C THR A 101 7.67 9.34 -5.89
N GLU A 102 6.38 9.23 -5.68
CA GLU A 102 5.39 8.97 -6.73
C GLU A 102 4.38 10.13 -6.76
N VAL A 103 4.03 10.57 -7.95
CA VAL A 103 2.83 11.37 -8.16
C VAL A 103 1.72 10.44 -8.66
N TYR A 104 0.47 10.73 -8.30
CA TYR A 104 -0.65 9.89 -8.68
C TYR A 104 -1.88 10.68 -9.06
N ALA A 105 -2.73 10.03 -9.85
CA ALA A 105 -4.09 10.43 -10.10
C ALA A 105 -5.02 9.23 -9.95
N GLY A 106 -6.26 9.47 -9.53
CA GLY A 106 -7.22 8.41 -9.28
C GLY A 106 -8.65 8.80 -9.49
N VAL A 107 -9.49 7.79 -9.61
CA VAL A 107 -10.95 7.90 -9.68
C VAL A 107 -11.58 6.83 -8.80
N SER A 108 -12.66 7.21 -8.12
CA SER A 108 -13.44 6.27 -7.30
C SER A 108 -14.90 6.33 -7.68
N VAL A 109 -15.52 5.16 -7.84
CA VAL A 109 -16.92 4.99 -8.22
C VAL A 109 -17.53 3.84 -7.41
N ASN A 110 -18.53 4.14 -6.56
CA ASN A 110 -19.31 3.11 -5.83
C ASN A 110 -18.47 2.05 -5.10
N GLY A 111 -17.39 2.45 -4.41
CA GLY A 111 -16.54 1.52 -3.66
C GLY A 111 -15.47 0.81 -4.49
N ILE A 112 -15.35 1.12 -5.76
CA ILE A 112 -14.24 0.73 -6.63
C ILE A 112 -13.38 1.95 -6.86
N SER A 113 -12.06 1.83 -6.73
CA SER A 113 -11.09 2.89 -7.03
C SER A 113 -10.02 2.39 -7.99
N ALA A 114 -9.64 3.26 -8.92
CA ALA A 114 -8.52 3.06 -9.81
C ALA A 114 -7.53 4.21 -9.62
N ARG A 115 -6.25 3.90 -9.49
CA ARG A 115 -5.16 4.88 -9.40
C ARG A 115 -4.04 4.54 -10.34
N VAL A 116 -3.37 5.57 -10.81
CA VAL A 116 -2.13 5.47 -11.58
C VAL A 116 -1.05 6.30 -10.89
N TYR A 117 0.16 5.77 -10.84
CA TYR A 117 1.31 6.36 -10.19
C TYR A 117 2.47 6.46 -11.17
N TYR A 118 3.23 7.51 -11.07
CA TYR A 118 4.49 7.69 -11.78
C TYR A 118 5.60 8.01 -10.79
N SER A 119 6.72 7.32 -10.90
CA SER A 119 7.97 7.64 -10.19
C SER A 119 9.12 7.74 -11.20
N PRO A 120 9.95 8.80 -11.14
CA PRO A 120 11.17 8.86 -11.94
C PRO A 120 12.27 7.94 -11.42
N ASP A 121 12.29 7.67 -10.10
CA ASP A 121 13.39 7.00 -9.38
C ASP A 121 12.86 5.86 -8.49
N TYR A 122 12.05 4.94 -9.05
CA TYR A 122 11.44 3.87 -8.27
C TYR A 122 12.48 2.84 -7.80
N LEU A 123 12.69 2.75 -6.49
CA LEU A 123 13.66 1.86 -5.81
C LEU A 123 15.14 2.04 -6.24
N ALA A 124 15.44 2.80 -7.27
CA ALA A 124 16.77 3.12 -7.71
C ALA A 124 16.73 4.42 -8.52
N ARG A 125 17.84 5.13 -8.56
CA ARG A 125 18.01 6.33 -9.38
C ARG A 125 17.87 5.98 -10.87
N ASP A 126 17.28 6.89 -11.63
CA ASP A 126 17.05 6.76 -13.07
C ASP A 126 16.27 5.47 -13.45
N LEU A 127 15.36 5.03 -12.60
CA LEU A 127 14.50 3.87 -12.84
C LEU A 127 13.00 4.30 -12.88
N PRO A 128 12.58 4.96 -13.96
CA PRO A 128 11.21 5.44 -14.06
C PRO A 128 10.20 4.31 -14.21
N THR A 129 9.11 4.43 -13.46
CA THR A 129 8.04 3.43 -13.47
C THR A 129 6.67 4.06 -13.59
N PHE A 130 5.76 3.26 -14.12
CA PHE A 130 4.33 3.49 -14.08
C PHE A 130 3.67 2.32 -13.33
N TYR A 131 2.86 2.63 -12.34
CA TYR A 131 2.07 1.62 -11.61
C TYR A 131 0.60 1.98 -11.70
N ALA A 132 -0.22 1.01 -12.11
CA ALA A 132 -1.68 1.13 -12.09
C ALA A 132 -2.26 0.14 -11.09
N GLU A 133 -3.26 0.56 -10.33
CA GLU A 133 -3.97 -0.30 -9.39
C GLU A 133 -5.48 -0.15 -9.48
N LEU A 134 -6.16 -1.23 -9.17
CA LEU A 134 -7.60 -1.30 -9.00
C LEU A 134 -7.89 -1.87 -7.62
N GLN A 135 -8.75 -1.21 -6.86
CA GLN A 135 -9.19 -1.67 -5.55
C GLN A 135 -10.72 -1.73 -5.51
N ALA A 136 -11.26 -2.71 -4.81
CA ALA A 136 -12.70 -2.82 -4.56
C ALA A 136 -12.95 -3.23 -3.12
N GLY A 137 -13.90 -2.56 -2.47
CA GLY A 137 -14.40 -2.89 -1.14
C GLY A 137 -15.85 -3.36 -1.23
N ILE A 138 -16.11 -4.60 -0.83
CA ILE A 138 -17.44 -5.23 -0.90
C ILE A 138 -17.90 -5.58 0.51
N ARG A 139 -19.05 -5.05 0.90
CA ARG A 139 -19.70 -5.45 2.15
C ARG A 139 -20.44 -6.78 1.94
N LEU A 140 -19.94 -7.84 2.57
CA LEU A 140 -20.53 -9.17 2.47
C LEU A 140 -21.73 -9.34 3.41
N ARG A 141 -21.59 -8.92 4.67
CA ARG A 141 -22.59 -8.91 5.73
C ARG A 141 -22.36 -7.70 6.63
N ARG A 142 -23.17 -7.56 7.70
CA ARG A 142 -23.14 -6.40 8.61
C ARG A 142 -21.73 -5.98 9.05
N ASP A 143 -20.90 -6.94 9.45
CA ASP A 143 -19.57 -6.69 10.02
C ASP A 143 -18.44 -7.32 9.17
N TRP A 144 -18.78 -7.95 8.02
CA TRP A 144 -17.82 -8.64 7.15
C TRP A 144 -17.61 -7.88 5.86
N HIS A 145 -16.34 -7.74 5.48
CA HIS A 145 -15.91 -7.04 4.26
C HIS A 145 -14.94 -7.90 3.46
N LEU A 146 -15.02 -7.79 2.16
CA LEU A 146 -14.05 -8.33 1.21
C LEU A 146 -13.35 -7.16 0.53
N GLY A 147 -12.05 -7.08 0.72
CA GLY A 147 -11.16 -6.17 0.00
C GLY A 147 -10.46 -6.90 -1.14
N LEU A 148 -10.46 -6.33 -2.32
CA LEU A 148 -9.76 -6.83 -3.50
C LEU A 148 -8.80 -5.77 -4.01
N HIS A 149 -7.63 -6.21 -4.48
CA HIS A 149 -6.61 -5.36 -5.08
C HIS A 149 -5.97 -6.08 -6.27
N LEU A 150 -5.78 -5.35 -7.34
CA LEU A 150 -5.01 -5.74 -8.51
C LEU A 150 -4.05 -4.61 -8.85
N GLY A 151 -2.80 -4.91 -9.13
CA GLY A 151 -1.78 -3.94 -9.48
C GLY A 151 -0.92 -4.39 -10.66
N ALA A 152 -0.45 -3.44 -11.44
CA ALA A 152 0.48 -3.67 -12.53
C ALA A 152 1.53 -2.56 -12.56
N LEU A 153 2.81 -2.93 -12.44
CA LEU A 153 3.96 -2.03 -12.51
C LEU A 153 4.70 -2.27 -13.82
N THR A 154 5.01 -1.20 -14.53
CA THR A 154 5.80 -1.23 -15.76
C THR A 154 7.01 -0.30 -15.60
N TYR A 155 8.19 -0.80 -15.87
CA TYR A 155 9.40 0.00 -16.00
C TYR A 155 9.43 0.67 -17.37
N LEU A 156 9.64 1.97 -17.39
CA LEU A 156 9.64 2.75 -18.62
C LEU A 156 11.02 2.71 -19.28
N ASP A 157 12.07 2.78 -18.48
CA ASP A 157 13.48 2.73 -18.91
C ASP A 157 14.36 2.19 -17.77
N GLY A 158 15.68 2.09 -18.01
CA GLY A 158 16.70 1.79 -16.98
C GLY A 158 16.75 0.35 -16.50
N LEU A 159 16.03 -0.59 -17.13
CA LEU A 159 15.98 -1.96 -16.68
C LEU A 159 17.29 -2.71 -16.79
N PRO A 160 17.77 -3.35 -15.70
CA PRO A 160 18.85 -4.33 -15.80
C PRO A 160 18.49 -5.47 -16.78
N ARG A 161 19.47 -5.95 -17.53
CA ARG A 161 19.29 -7.15 -18.39
C ARG A 161 18.69 -8.29 -17.57
N TYR A 162 17.73 -9.02 -18.15
CA TYR A 162 17.00 -10.15 -17.53
C TYR A 162 15.94 -9.78 -16.48
N THR A 163 15.56 -8.52 -16.35
CA THR A 163 14.44 -8.11 -15.50
C THR A 163 13.16 -8.02 -16.34
N ALA A 164 12.05 -8.57 -15.83
CA ALA A 164 10.76 -8.44 -16.50
C ALA A 164 10.33 -6.96 -16.51
N ARG A 165 9.97 -6.45 -17.71
CA ARG A 165 9.55 -5.06 -17.90
C ARG A 165 8.26 -4.74 -17.14
N SER A 166 7.38 -5.70 -16.99
CA SER A 166 6.11 -5.53 -16.28
C SER A 166 5.96 -6.57 -15.20
N ARG A 167 5.35 -6.18 -14.09
CA ARG A 167 4.99 -7.04 -12.95
C ARG A 167 3.55 -6.78 -12.59
N TYR A 168 2.88 -7.79 -12.07
CA TYR A 168 1.56 -7.65 -11.51
C TYR A 168 1.52 -8.14 -10.07
N ASP A 169 0.59 -7.64 -9.32
CA ASP A 169 0.29 -8.11 -7.97
C ASP A 169 -1.21 -8.12 -7.73
N TRP A 170 -1.62 -8.91 -6.75
CA TRP A 170 -3.01 -9.02 -6.34
C TRP A 170 -3.11 -9.33 -4.86
N ARG A 171 -4.23 -8.94 -4.26
CA ARG A 171 -4.57 -9.28 -2.89
C ARG A 171 -6.08 -9.42 -2.76
N ALA A 172 -6.51 -10.44 -2.00
CA ALA A 172 -7.87 -10.61 -1.52
C ALA A 172 -7.83 -10.71 0.00
N THR A 173 -8.63 -9.90 0.70
CA THR A 173 -8.65 -9.83 2.16
C THR A 173 -10.09 -9.92 2.63
N VAL A 174 -10.36 -10.83 3.56
CA VAL A 174 -11.63 -10.88 4.30
C VAL A 174 -11.38 -10.30 5.68
N SER A 175 -12.21 -9.35 6.09
CA SER A 175 -12.12 -8.73 7.41
C SER A 175 -13.47 -8.74 8.14
N ARG A 176 -13.40 -8.67 9.46
CA ARG A 176 -14.53 -8.51 10.34
C ARG A 176 -14.30 -7.37 11.33
N ASN A 177 -15.25 -6.44 11.35
CA ASN A 177 -15.25 -5.33 12.30
C ASN A 177 -15.93 -5.73 13.61
N LEU A 178 -15.27 -5.45 14.72
CA LEU A 178 -15.68 -5.69 16.09
C LEU A 178 -15.62 -4.37 16.88
N GLY A 179 -16.45 -3.41 16.49
CA GLY A 179 -16.38 -2.03 16.98
C GLY A 179 -15.16 -1.30 16.39
N GLN A 180 -14.24 -0.84 17.24
CA GLN A 180 -13.00 -0.21 16.84
C GLN A 180 -11.89 -1.21 16.44
N PHE A 181 -12.10 -2.50 16.74
CA PHE A 181 -11.20 -3.57 16.31
C PHE A 181 -11.63 -4.16 14.98
N GLU A 182 -10.65 -4.53 14.18
CA GLU A 182 -10.81 -5.31 12.97
C GLU A 182 -9.85 -6.49 13.02
N ILE A 183 -10.34 -7.68 12.67
CA ILE A 183 -9.51 -8.85 12.40
C ILE A 183 -9.61 -9.19 10.91
N TYR A 184 -8.51 -9.59 10.31
CA TYR A 184 -8.48 -9.90 8.88
C TYR A 184 -7.52 -11.02 8.52
N ALA A 185 -7.86 -11.69 7.43
CA ALA A 185 -7.01 -12.66 6.77
C ALA A 185 -7.00 -12.39 5.26
N GLY A 186 -5.85 -12.53 4.64
CA GLY A 186 -5.68 -12.25 3.23
C GLY A 186 -4.79 -13.25 2.53
N LEU A 187 -4.99 -13.31 1.22
CA LEU A 187 -4.09 -13.95 0.28
C LEU A 187 -3.53 -12.89 -0.65
N SER A 188 -2.25 -12.91 -0.91
CA SER A 188 -1.61 -12.01 -1.86
C SER A 188 -0.62 -12.77 -2.73
N GLY A 189 -0.45 -12.30 -3.96
CA GLY A 189 0.50 -12.89 -4.89
C GLY A 189 1.04 -11.87 -5.86
N ARG A 190 2.00 -12.29 -6.65
CA ARG A 190 2.68 -11.46 -7.63
C ARG A 190 3.25 -12.28 -8.79
N GLY A 191 3.58 -11.63 -9.90
CA GLY A 191 4.29 -12.22 -11.03
C GLY A 191 4.77 -11.16 -12.02
N PRO A 192 5.61 -11.53 -12.97
CA PRO A 192 6.85 -12.24 -12.78
C PRO A 192 7.83 -11.45 -11.90
N GLY A 193 8.69 -12.11 -11.13
CA GLY A 193 9.72 -11.45 -10.32
C GLY A 193 11.00 -11.24 -11.11
N GLY A 194 11.69 -10.10 -10.89
CA GLY A 194 13.07 -9.89 -11.31
C GLY A 194 14.05 -10.33 -10.21
N ARG A 195 15.34 -10.47 -10.54
CA ARG A 195 16.41 -10.94 -9.64
C ARG A 195 16.55 -10.24 -8.30
N TYR A 196 16.11 -9.00 -8.16
CA TYR A 196 16.18 -8.25 -6.90
C TYR A 196 15.27 -8.78 -5.78
N TYR A 197 14.35 -9.72 -6.09
CA TYR A 197 13.32 -10.18 -5.16
C TYR A 197 13.06 -11.69 -5.26
N GLU A 198 14.08 -12.48 -5.62
CA GLU A 198 13.93 -13.89 -6.01
C GLU A 198 13.64 -14.88 -4.88
N HIS A 199 13.64 -14.47 -3.61
CA HIS A 199 13.53 -15.46 -2.54
C HIS A 199 12.14 -16.14 -2.42
N HIS A 200 11.09 -15.59 -3.03
CA HIS A 200 9.76 -16.22 -3.02
C HIS A 200 9.09 -16.14 -4.39
N LYS A 201 9.39 -17.10 -5.25
CA LYS A 201 8.80 -17.23 -6.59
C LYS A 201 7.29 -17.38 -6.52
N GLY A 202 6.54 -16.37 -7.03
CA GLY A 202 5.17 -16.50 -7.56
C GLY A 202 4.09 -17.21 -6.74
N ARG A 203 4.33 -17.56 -5.49
CA ARG A 203 3.36 -18.24 -4.65
C ARG A 203 2.43 -17.25 -3.98
N ALA A 204 1.16 -17.61 -3.91
CA ALA A 204 0.23 -16.92 -3.04
C ALA A 204 0.69 -17.07 -1.58
N VAL A 205 0.71 -15.97 -0.83
CA VAL A 205 1.09 -15.92 0.58
C VAL A 205 -0.14 -15.55 1.39
N ALA A 206 -0.42 -16.35 2.42
CA ALA A 206 -1.46 -16.05 3.38
C ALA A 206 -0.91 -15.11 4.46
N THR A 207 -1.68 -14.12 4.84
CA THR A 207 -1.38 -13.20 5.94
C THR A 207 -2.60 -13.07 6.84
N VAL A 208 -2.34 -12.85 8.12
CA VAL A 208 -3.38 -12.52 9.10
C VAL A 208 -2.97 -11.27 9.86
N GLY A 209 -3.95 -10.54 10.35
CA GLY A 209 -3.67 -9.35 11.14
C GLY A 209 -4.89 -8.90 11.94
N ALA A 210 -4.63 -7.93 12.81
CA ALA A 210 -5.63 -7.23 13.58
C ALA A 210 -5.30 -5.74 13.62
N ALA A 211 -6.32 -4.91 13.69
CA ALA A 211 -6.14 -3.47 13.75
C ALA A 211 -7.10 -2.84 14.77
N PHE A 212 -6.69 -1.69 15.26
CA PHE A 212 -7.49 -0.81 16.10
C PHE A 212 -7.50 0.59 15.49
N SER A 213 -8.69 1.20 15.42
CA SER A 213 -8.89 2.54 14.86
C SER A 213 -9.50 3.48 15.89
N PHE A 214 -8.98 4.73 15.93
CA PHE A 214 -9.40 5.79 16.84
C PHE A 214 -10.14 6.90 16.09
#